data_7eafafcb5bae9d2f6e948f3072af38ff
#
_entry.id   7eafafcb5bae9d2f6e948f3072af38ff
#
_cell.length_a   1.000
_cell.length_b   1.000
_cell.length_c   1.000
_cell.angle_alpha   90.00
_cell.angle_beta   90.00
_cell.angle_gamma   90.00
#
_symmetry.space_group_name_H-M   'P 1'
#
loop_
_entity.id
_entity.type
_entity.pdbx_description
1 polymer ?
#
loop_
_entity_poly.entity_id
_entity_poly.type
_entity_poly.pdbx_seq_one_letter_code
_entity_poly.pdbx_strand_id
1 'polypeptide(L)'
;EMEALLKAPDQTTWFGRRDRVLLLTMLQTGLRVSEVIGLRVGDVELGTGAHLRCVGKGRKERATPLRTDSRFALKAWLAQCRTEPSDPLFATIRGRPLSRDAVERIVRKHAATAASTSSTFRLKRVTPHVLRHTAAMQLLQSGVDRTIIALWLGHESIETTQVYIHADIELKEKAMALTKPVDQTGGRYRPGDELLAFLEAL
;
A
#
# COMPACT_ATOMS: atom_id res chain seq x y z
N GLU A 1 9.17 3.33 12.52
CA GLU A 1 9.86 2.87 11.31
C GLU A 1 9.13 3.33 10.03
N MET A 2 7.83 3.05 9.90
CA MET A 2 7.04 3.47 8.71
C MET A 2 7.03 4.98 8.51
N GLU A 3 6.89 5.74 9.59
CA GLU A 3 6.96 7.21 9.55
C GLU A 3 8.31 7.71 9.02
N ALA A 4 9.43 7.11 9.45
CA ALA A 4 10.75 7.46 8.94
C ALA A 4 10.87 7.18 7.43
N LEU A 5 10.32 6.06 6.96
CA LEU A 5 10.28 5.72 5.53
C LEU A 5 9.45 6.74 4.73
N LEU A 6 8.30 7.16 5.25
CA LEU A 6 7.41 8.12 4.59
C LEU A 6 7.93 9.57 4.62
N LYS A 7 8.80 9.90 5.59
CA LYS A 7 9.49 11.19 5.67
C LYS A 7 10.76 11.26 4.81
N ALA A 8 11.32 10.11 4.40
CA ALA A 8 12.57 10.04 3.65
C ALA A 8 12.52 10.68 2.24
N PRO A 9 11.39 10.61 1.46
CA PRO A 9 11.31 11.30 0.18
C PRO A 9 11.30 12.81 0.32
N ASP A 10 12.15 13.50 -0.45
CA ASP A 10 12.17 14.97 -0.53
C ASP A 10 10.94 15.50 -1.29
N GLN A 11 9.96 15.99 -0.55
CA GLN A 11 8.69 16.45 -1.09
C GLN A 11 8.78 17.80 -1.85
N THR A 12 9.92 18.47 -1.87
CA THR A 12 10.14 19.65 -2.72
C THR A 12 10.25 19.25 -4.18
N THR A 13 10.66 18.02 -4.46
CA THR A 13 10.85 17.48 -5.81
C THR A 13 9.62 16.70 -6.29
N TRP A 14 9.39 16.68 -7.60
CA TRP A 14 8.34 15.86 -8.21
C TRP A 14 8.53 14.37 -7.91
N PHE A 15 9.78 13.88 -8.02
CA PHE A 15 10.11 12.49 -7.72
C PHE A 15 9.83 12.13 -6.27
N GLY A 16 10.18 12.99 -5.32
CA GLY A 16 9.96 12.73 -3.92
C GLY A 16 8.47 12.73 -3.56
N ARG A 17 7.66 13.61 -4.14
CA ARG A 17 6.20 13.59 -3.95
C ARG A 17 5.60 12.29 -4.50
N ARG A 18 5.98 11.87 -5.73
CA ARG A 18 5.56 10.58 -6.29
C ARG A 18 5.95 9.42 -5.39
N ASP A 19 7.21 9.36 -5.00
CA ASP A 19 7.77 8.26 -4.23
C ASP A 19 7.09 8.15 -2.85
N ARG A 20 6.80 9.28 -2.21
CA ARG A 20 6.06 9.30 -0.94
C ARG A 20 4.66 8.71 -1.09
N VAL A 21 3.91 9.12 -2.12
CA VAL A 21 2.55 8.61 -2.36
C VAL A 21 2.59 7.14 -2.73
N LEU A 22 3.57 6.71 -3.53
CA LEU A 22 3.81 5.29 -3.85
C LEU A 22 4.03 4.46 -2.57
N LEU A 23 4.95 4.89 -1.70
CA LEU A 23 5.27 4.19 -0.45
C LEU A 23 4.06 4.14 0.50
N LEU A 24 3.32 5.25 0.64
CA LEU A 24 2.12 5.32 1.45
C LEU A 24 1.04 4.37 0.92
N THR A 25 0.82 4.34 -0.40
CA THR A 25 -0.11 3.42 -1.05
C THR A 25 0.27 1.97 -0.76
N MET A 26 1.54 1.60 -0.95
CA MET A 26 2.02 0.24 -0.67
C MET A 26 1.85 -0.16 0.79
N LEU A 27 2.17 0.72 1.73
CA LEU A 27 2.06 0.47 3.17
C LEU A 27 0.62 0.34 3.64
N GLN A 28 -0.30 1.12 3.06
CA GLN A 28 -1.70 1.11 3.48
C GLN A 28 -2.48 -0.04 2.84
N THR A 29 -2.24 -0.30 1.55
CA THR A 29 -3.05 -1.27 0.79
C THR A 29 -2.46 -2.67 0.77
N GLY A 30 -1.16 -2.82 1.00
CA GLY A 30 -0.45 -4.08 0.87
C GLY A 30 -0.43 -4.63 -0.55
N LEU A 31 -0.61 -3.80 -1.58
CA LEU A 31 -0.58 -4.22 -2.98
C LEU A 31 0.74 -4.88 -3.37
N ARG A 32 0.67 -5.90 -4.23
CA ARG A 32 1.88 -6.48 -4.84
C ARG A 32 2.53 -5.47 -5.79
N VAL A 33 3.85 -5.57 -5.99
CA VAL A 33 4.55 -4.67 -6.94
C VAL A 33 3.90 -4.67 -8.32
N SER A 34 3.53 -5.84 -8.83
CA SER A 34 2.84 -5.97 -10.12
C SER A 34 1.50 -5.22 -10.18
N GLU A 35 0.76 -5.23 -9.08
CA GLU A 35 -0.50 -4.51 -8.94
C GLU A 35 -0.26 -3.00 -8.89
N VAL A 36 0.72 -2.54 -8.11
CA VAL A 36 1.09 -1.12 -7.98
C VAL A 36 1.53 -0.52 -9.32
N ILE A 37 2.39 -1.22 -10.08
CA ILE A 37 2.85 -0.74 -11.39
C ILE A 37 1.74 -0.76 -12.44
N GLY A 38 0.73 -1.60 -12.26
CA GLY A 38 -0.44 -1.70 -13.13
C GLY A 38 -1.50 -0.63 -12.88
N LEU A 39 -1.46 0.08 -11.73
CA LEU A 39 -2.46 1.09 -11.38
C LEU A 39 -2.49 2.23 -12.40
N ARG A 40 -3.71 2.61 -12.75
CA ARG A 40 -4.04 3.74 -13.61
C ARG A 40 -4.68 4.86 -12.80
N VAL A 41 -4.70 6.06 -13.34
CA VAL A 41 -5.41 7.20 -12.73
C VAL A 41 -6.89 6.88 -12.52
N GLY A 42 -7.53 6.23 -13.50
CA GLY A 42 -8.93 5.82 -13.44
C GLY A 42 -9.24 4.71 -12.43
N ASP A 43 -8.21 4.10 -11.80
CA ASP A 43 -8.40 3.11 -10.74
C ASP A 43 -8.53 3.76 -9.35
N VAL A 44 -8.37 5.08 -9.26
CA VAL A 44 -8.43 5.84 -8.01
C VAL A 44 -9.79 6.49 -7.86
N GLU A 45 -10.60 5.99 -6.94
CA GLU A 45 -11.87 6.61 -6.57
C GLU A 45 -11.68 7.41 -5.28
N LEU A 46 -11.92 8.73 -5.35
CA LEU A 46 -11.70 9.65 -4.22
C LEU A 46 -13.00 10.20 -3.61
N GLY A 47 -14.15 9.81 -4.14
CA GLY A 47 -15.46 10.19 -3.65
C GLY A 47 -15.84 9.55 -2.31
N THR A 48 -17.14 9.39 -2.09
CA THR A 48 -17.68 8.60 -0.98
C THR A 48 -17.26 7.13 -1.20
N GLY A 49 -16.78 6.46 -0.14
CA GLY A 49 -16.22 5.11 -0.28
C GLY A 49 -14.89 5.09 -1.06
N ALA A 50 -14.00 6.04 -0.79
CA ALA A 50 -12.71 6.16 -1.47
C ALA A 50 -11.92 4.86 -1.48
N HIS A 51 -11.53 4.38 -2.66
CA HIS A 51 -10.82 3.12 -2.82
C HIS A 51 -9.88 3.10 -4.04
N LEU A 52 -8.99 2.11 -4.09
CA LEU A 52 -8.20 1.76 -5.26
C LEU A 52 -8.74 0.45 -5.85
N ARG A 53 -8.98 0.43 -7.15
CA ARG A 53 -9.22 -0.80 -7.90
C ARG A 53 -7.89 -1.33 -8.41
N CYS A 54 -7.68 -2.62 -8.31
CA CYS A 54 -6.50 -3.27 -8.89
C CYS A 54 -6.85 -4.64 -9.47
N VAL A 55 -6.09 -5.04 -10.48
CA VAL A 55 -6.20 -6.36 -11.11
C VAL A 55 -5.09 -7.23 -10.55
N GLY A 56 -5.48 -8.29 -9.84
CA GLY A 56 -4.58 -9.27 -9.26
C GLY A 56 -4.27 -10.44 -10.19
N LYS A 57 -3.66 -11.48 -9.62
CA LYS A 57 -3.38 -12.74 -10.33
C LYS A 57 -4.68 -13.36 -10.86
N GLY A 58 -4.63 -13.91 -12.06
CA GLY A 58 -5.82 -14.48 -12.72
C GLY A 58 -6.82 -13.43 -13.25
N ARG A 59 -6.40 -12.15 -13.38
CA ARG A 59 -7.26 -11.03 -13.80
C ARG A 59 -8.45 -10.76 -12.87
N LYS A 60 -8.39 -11.21 -11.62
CA LYS A 60 -9.40 -10.92 -10.61
C LYS A 60 -9.27 -9.46 -10.16
N GLU A 61 -10.35 -8.71 -10.28
CA GLU A 61 -10.41 -7.34 -9.78
C GLU A 61 -10.70 -7.33 -8.29
N ARG A 62 -10.10 -6.39 -7.59
CA ARG A 62 -10.44 -6.09 -6.20
C ARG A 62 -10.35 -4.59 -5.92
N ALA A 63 -11.17 -4.16 -5.00
CA ALA A 63 -11.13 -2.81 -4.46
C ALA A 63 -10.48 -2.84 -3.05
N THR A 64 -9.62 -1.86 -2.78
CA THR A 64 -9.02 -1.67 -1.46
C THR A 64 -9.35 -0.26 -0.98
N PRO A 65 -10.07 -0.10 0.15
CA PRO A 65 -10.46 1.20 0.65
C PRO A 65 -9.24 2.04 1.02
N LEU A 66 -9.37 3.35 0.87
CA LEU A 66 -8.33 4.34 1.17
C LEU A 66 -8.62 5.02 2.50
N ARG A 67 -7.65 5.03 3.39
CA ARG A 67 -7.68 5.87 4.59
C ARG A 67 -7.61 7.35 4.20
N THR A 68 -8.03 8.20 5.12
CA THR A 68 -8.09 9.65 4.92
C THR A 68 -6.74 10.25 4.50
N ASP A 69 -5.64 9.82 5.14
CA ASP A 69 -4.28 10.26 4.83
C ASP A 69 -3.86 9.89 3.39
N SER A 70 -4.13 8.64 2.98
CA SER A 70 -3.85 8.14 1.63
C SER A 70 -4.71 8.82 0.58
N ARG A 71 -6.00 9.05 0.88
CA ARG A 71 -6.93 9.79 0.02
C ARG A 71 -6.44 11.21 -0.25
N PHE A 72 -6.02 11.95 0.80
CA PHE A 72 -5.50 13.30 0.64
C PHE A 72 -4.18 13.32 -0.14
N ALA A 73 -3.28 12.37 0.15
CA ALA A 73 -2.01 12.26 -0.57
C ALA A 73 -2.21 11.96 -2.07
N LEU A 74 -3.10 11.02 -2.39
CA LEU A 74 -3.44 10.69 -3.78
C LEU A 74 -4.14 11.86 -4.48
N LYS A 75 -5.06 12.56 -3.81
CA LYS A 75 -5.71 13.75 -4.36
C LYS A 75 -4.70 14.84 -4.71
N ALA A 76 -3.77 15.12 -3.80
CA ALA A 76 -2.72 16.11 -4.02
C ALA A 76 -1.74 15.68 -5.14
N TRP A 77 -1.45 14.38 -5.26
CA TRP A 77 -0.64 13.83 -6.33
C TRP A 77 -1.31 13.97 -7.69
N LEU A 78 -2.56 13.55 -7.81
CA LEU A 78 -3.33 13.63 -9.06
C LEU A 78 -3.49 15.08 -9.55
N ALA A 79 -3.66 16.03 -8.65
CA ALA A 79 -3.75 17.45 -9.01
C ALA A 79 -2.46 18.00 -9.64
N GLN A 80 -1.31 17.36 -9.43
CA GLN A 80 -0.01 17.76 -10.02
C GLN A 80 0.29 17.03 -11.34
N CYS A 81 -0.47 16.00 -11.64
CA CYS A 81 -0.34 15.19 -12.83
C CYS A 81 -1.40 15.63 -13.85
N ARG A 82 -0.98 16.02 -15.06
CA ARG A 82 -1.91 16.13 -16.20
C ARG A 82 -2.10 14.70 -16.73
N THR A 83 -3.16 14.04 -16.29
CA THR A 83 -3.28 12.61 -16.52
C THR A 83 -4.68 12.26 -16.98
N GLU A 84 -4.75 11.47 -18.05
CA GLU A 84 -5.96 10.82 -18.49
C GLU A 84 -6.25 9.56 -17.63
N PRO A 85 -7.50 9.10 -17.54
CA PRO A 85 -7.83 7.90 -16.76
C PRO A 85 -6.99 6.66 -17.10
N SER A 86 -6.51 6.56 -18.35
CA SER A 86 -5.67 5.45 -18.82
C SER A 86 -4.19 5.59 -18.46
N ASP A 87 -3.75 6.75 -17.97
CA ASP A 87 -2.35 7.00 -17.65
C ASP A 87 -1.92 6.23 -16.39
N PRO A 88 -0.64 5.84 -16.30
CA PRO A 88 -0.11 5.19 -15.10
C PRO A 88 -0.21 6.11 -13.88
N LEU A 89 -0.74 5.61 -12.76
CA LEU A 89 -0.82 6.35 -11.51
C LEU A 89 0.58 6.76 -11.00
N PHE A 90 1.56 5.88 -11.15
CA PHE A 90 2.95 6.12 -10.81
C PHE A 90 3.83 6.00 -12.06
N ALA A 91 4.09 7.14 -12.67
CA ALA A 91 4.83 7.23 -13.92
C ALA A 91 6.31 7.59 -13.72
N THR A 92 7.12 7.30 -14.73
CA THR A 92 8.43 7.92 -14.93
C THR A 92 8.26 9.36 -15.42
N ILE A 93 9.34 10.15 -15.44
CA ILE A 93 9.29 11.52 -15.99
C ILE A 93 8.84 11.57 -17.46
N ARG A 94 8.94 10.46 -18.17
CA ARG A 94 8.51 10.32 -19.58
C ARG A 94 7.07 9.78 -19.72
N GLY A 95 6.29 9.74 -18.62
CA GLY A 95 4.90 9.26 -18.62
C GLY A 95 4.74 7.73 -18.72
N ARG A 96 5.83 6.93 -18.73
CA ARG A 96 5.76 5.47 -18.78
C ARG A 96 5.53 4.88 -17.39
N PRO A 97 4.85 3.72 -17.27
CA PRO A 97 4.74 3.01 -16.00
C PRO A 97 6.11 2.74 -15.37
N LEU A 98 6.18 2.70 -14.04
CA LEU A 98 7.37 2.22 -13.35
C LEU A 98 7.56 0.72 -13.63
N SER A 99 8.81 0.28 -13.72
CA SER A 99 9.13 -1.16 -13.73
C SER A 99 9.21 -1.70 -12.30
N ARG A 100 9.19 -3.03 -12.14
CA ARG A 100 9.42 -3.69 -10.85
C ARG A 100 10.74 -3.22 -10.22
N ASP A 101 11.82 -3.24 -10.98
CA ASP A 101 13.16 -2.80 -10.53
C ASP A 101 13.18 -1.33 -10.12
N ALA A 102 12.39 -0.48 -10.80
CA ALA A 102 12.28 0.93 -10.44
C ALA A 102 11.61 1.08 -9.07
N VAL A 103 10.52 0.35 -8.80
CA VAL A 103 9.84 0.36 -7.48
C VAL A 103 10.77 -0.19 -6.39
N GLU A 104 11.46 -1.31 -6.64
CA GLU A 104 12.41 -1.88 -5.68
C GLU A 104 13.55 -0.89 -5.36
N ARG A 105 14.06 -0.18 -6.37
CA ARG A 105 15.09 0.84 -6.21
C ARG A 105 14.60 2.04 -5.42
N ILE A 106 13.34 2.49 -5.64
CA ILE A 106 12.70 3.55 -4.87
C ILE A 106 12.59 3.14 -3.40
N VAL A 107 12.06 1.95 -3.11
CA VAL A 107 11.93 1.43 -1.74
C VAL A 107 13.30 1.37 -1.06
N ARG A 108 14.30 0.79 -1.73
CA ARG A 108 15.67 0.68 -1.19
C ARG A 108 16.32 2.04 -0.93
N LYS A 109 16.17 2.99 -1.86
CA LYS A 109 16.70 4.35 -1.72
C LYS A 109 16.14 5.01 -0.46
N HIS A 110 14.83 5.03 -0.29
CA HIS A 110 14.20 5.71 0.84
C HIS A 110 14.37 4.95 2.17
N ALA A 111 14.49 3.63 2.13
CA ALA A 111 14.89 2.85 3.30
C ALA A 111 16.30 3.20 3.76
N ALA A 112 17.27 3.37 2.85
CA ALA A 112 18.61 3.82 3.19
C ALA A 112 18.62 5.24 3.80
N THR A 113 17.83 6.17 3.25
CA THR A 113 17.65 7.50 3.82
C THR A 113 17.01 7.43 5.21
N ALA A 114 15.98 6.61 5.41
CA ALA A 114 15.36 6.41 6.72
C ALA A 114 16.33 5.79 7.75
N ALA A 115 17.22 4.91 7.30
CA ALA A 115 18.24 4.29 8.13
C ALA A 115 19.28 5.28 8.67
N SER A 116 19.53 6.40 7.99
CA SER A 116 20.43 7.45 8.50
C SER A 116 19.82 8.22 9.67
N THR A 117 18.50 8.26 9.78
CA THR A 117 17.76 9.01 10.82
C THR A 117 17.19 8.11 11.91
N SER A 118 17.17 6.78 11.73
CA SER A 118 16.56 5.82 12.66
C SER A 118 17.46 4.60 12.83
N SER A 119 17.96 4.39 14.07
CA SER A 119 18.84 3.26 14.41
C SER A 119 18.18 1.90 14.21
N THR A 120 16.84 1.82 14.38
CA THR A 120 16.06 0.57 14.23
C THR A 120 15.95 0.13 12.77
N PHE A 121 16.23 1.02 11.82
CA PHE A 121 16.17 0.74 10.39
C PHE A 121 17.48 0.19 9.81
N ARG A 122 18.61 0.42 10.50
CA ARG A 122 19.98 0.16 9.97
C ARG A 122 20.24 -1.30 9.60
N LEU A 123 19.57 -2.24 10.26
CA LEU A 123 19.80 -3.68 10.08
C LEU A 123 18.74 -4.37 9.21
N LYS A 124 17.76 -3.61 8.67
CA LYS A 124 16.62 -4.21 7.96
C LYS A 124 16.75 -4.05 6.46
N ARG A 125 16.63 -5.18 5.74
CA ARG A 125 16.48 -5.16 4.30
C ARG A 125 15.02 -4.87 3.96
N VAL A 126 14.69 -3.62 3.64
CA VAL A 126 13.34 -3.21 3.25
C VAL A 126 13.14 -3.47 1.77
N THR A 127 12.12 -4.26 1.44
CA THR A 127 11.69 -4.60 0.08
C THR A 127 10.20 -4.32 -0.07
N PRO A 128 9.65 -4.26 -1.30
CA PRO A 128 8.21 -4.19 -1.51
C PRO A 128 7.41 -5.27 -0.79
N HIS A 129 7.96 -6.49 -0.70
CA HIS A 129 7.35 -7.58 0.04
C HIS A 129 7.28 -7.28 1.55
N VAL A 130 8.34 -6.72 2.11
CA VAL A 130 8.36 -6.28 3.52
C VAL A 130 7.30 -5.21 3.78
N LEU A 131 7.07 -4.27 2.84
CA LEU A 131 6.00 -3.28 2.98
C LEU A 131 4.61 -3.93 3.02
N ARG A 132 4.39 -4.93 2.18
CA ARG A 132 3.16 -5.72 2.19
C ARG A 132 2.97 -6.50 3.50
N HIS A 133 4.02 -7.14 4.01
CA HIS A 133 3.98 -7.77 5.35
C HIS A 133 3.67 -6.76 6.44
N THR A 134 4.26 -5.58 6.35
CA THR A 134 3.99 -4.50 7.31
C THR A 134 2.52 -4.09 7.28
N ALA A 135 1.90 -3.98 6.10
CA ALA A 135 0.47 -3.71 5.97
C ALA A 135 -0.38 -4.82 6.62
N ALA A 136 -0.05 -6.10 6.37
CA ALA A 136 -0.72 -7.24 6.99
C ALA A 136 -0.61 -7.21 8.52
N MET A 137 0.60 -6.93 9.03
CA MET A 137 0.85 -6.84 10.47
C MET A 137 0.10 -5.72 11.14
N GLN A 138 -0.03 -4.56 10.47
CA GLN A 138 -0.83 -3.45 10.98
C GLN A 138 -2.30 -3.81 11.13
N LEU A 139 -2.89 -4.44 10.10
CA LEU A 139 -4.28 -4.91 10.14
C LEU A 139 -4.47 -5.89 11.31
N LEU A 140 -3.55 -6.85 11.45
CA LEU A 140 -3.62 -7.85 12.51
C LEU A 140 -3.48 -7.24 13.91
N GLN A 141 -2.52 -6.33 14.13
CA GLN A 141 -2.33 -5.63 15.40
C GLN A 141 -3.53 -4.74 15.77
N SER A 142 -4.31 -4.34 14.76
CA SER A 142 -5.56 -3.60 14.95
C SER A 142 -6.75 -4.51 15.22
N GLY A 143 -6.54 -5.82 15.38
CA GLY A 143 -7.61 -6.78 15.68
C GLY A 143 -8.43 -7.22 14.47
N VAL A 144 -7.96 -6.97 13.24
CA VAL A 144 -8.65 -7.40 12.03
C VAL A 144 -8.52 -8.91 11.88
N ASP A 145 -9.64 -9.59 11.59
CA ASP A 145 -9.67 -11.03 11.38
C ASP A 145 -8.77 -11.48 10.21
N ARG A 146 -8.13 -12.64 10.35
CA ARG A 146 -7.21 -13.20 9.34
C ARG A 146 -7.86 -13.41 7.97
N THR A 147 -9.14 -13.78 7.96
CA THR A 147 -9.90 -13.99 6.71
C THR A 147 -10.09 -12.66 5.98
N ILE A 148 -10.36 -11.58 6.72
CA ILE A 148 -10.47 -10.23 6.15
C ILE A 148 -9.10 -9.75 5.64
N ILE A 149 -8.01 -10.05 6.36
CA ILE A 149 -6.65 -9.73 5.90
C ILE A 149 -6.33 -10.48 4.60
N ALA A 150 -6.64 -11.77 4.51
CA ALA A 150 -6.45 -12.56 3.29
C ALA A 150 -7.24 -11.97 2.10
N LEU A 151 -8.50 -11.59 2.34
CA LEU A 151 -9.36 -10.92 1.36
C LEU A 151 -8.79 -9.55 0.94
N TRP A 152 -8.33 -8.76 1.92
CA TRP A 152 -7.68 -7.45 1.69
C TRP A 152 -6.48 -7.57 0.77
N LEU A 153 -5.62 -8.55 1.04
CA LEU A 153 -4.39 -8.78 0.30
C LEU A 153 -4.59 -9.54 -1.01
N GLY A 154 -5.77 -10.09 -1.27
CA GLY A 154 -6.11 -10.82 -2.49
C GLY A 154 -5.48 -12.20 -2.55
N HIS A 155 -5.73 -13.03 -1.52
CA HIS A 155 -5.39 -14.46 -1.53
C HIS A 155 -6.42 -15.26 -2.33
N GLU A 156 -5.95 -16.30 -3.05
CA GLU A 156 -6.70 -17.02 -4.09
C GLU A 156 -7.84 -17.93 -3.58
N SER A 157 -8.01 -18.12 -2.29
CA SER A 157 -8.91 -19.15 -1.74
C SER A 157 -10.38 -18.73 -1.57
N ILE A 158 -10.77 -17.54 -1.98
CA ILE A 158 -12.18 -17.12 -1.88
C ILE A 158 -12.68 -16.77 -3.29
N GLU A 159 -13.61 -17.58 -3.78
CA GLU A 159 -14.29 -17.33 -5.05
C GLU A 159 -15.02 -16.00 -5.02
N THR A 160 -14.53 -15.03 -5.80
CA THR A 160 -15.13 -13.70 -5.91
C THR A 160 -16.11 -13.66 -7.05
N THR A 161 -17.40 -13.79 -6.74
CA THR A 161 -18.48 -13.35 -7.62
C THR A 161 -18.66 -11.83 -7.47
N GLN A 162 -19.03 -11.11 -8.52
CA GLN A 162 -19.21 -9.64 -8.51
C GLN A 162 -20.11 -9.11 -7.38
N VAL A 163 -21.04 -9.92 -6.88
CA VAL A 163 -21.91 -9.62 -5.73
C VAL A 163 -21.14 -9.33 -4.44
N TYR A 164 -19.93 -9.89 -4.29
CA TYR A 164 -19.11 -9.71 -3.09
C TYR A 164 -18.25 -8.45 -3.10
N ILE A 165 -18.15 -7.72 -4.22
CA ILE A 165 -17.28 -6.53 -4.29
C ILE A 165 -17.76 -5.44 -3.32
N HIS A 166 -19.06 -5.18 -3.25
CA HIS A 166 -19.62 -4.20 -2.31
C HIS A 166 -19.56 -4.66 -0.86
N ALA A 167 -19.95 -5.91 -0.59
CA ALA A 167 -19.81 -6.49 0.75
C ALA A 167 -18.34 -6.55 1.20
N ASP A 168 -17.42 -6.81 0.29
CA ASP A 168 -15.99 -6.80 0.52
C ASP A 168 -15.46 -5.40 0.91
N ILE A 169 -15.96 -4.34 0.27
CA ILE A 169 -15.58 -2.96 0.60
C ILE A 169 -16.06 -2.59 2.01
N GLU A 170 -17.32 -2.84 2.36
CA GLU A 170 -17.85 -2.54 3.68
C GLU A 170 -17.10 -3.26 4.82
N LEU A 171 -16.78 -4.54 4.63
CA LEU A 171 -15.99 -5.30 5.59
C LEU A 171 -14.58 -4.73 5.75
N LYS A 172 -13.96 -4.34 4.64
CA LYS A 172 -12.63 -3.70 4.65
C LYS A 172 -12.66 -2.30 5.24
N GLU A 173 -13.71 -1.52 5.02
CA GLU A 173 -13.89 -0.21 5.65
C GLU A 173 -14.04 -0.32 7.16
N LYS A 174 -14.83 -1.29 7.65
CA LYS A 174 -14.94 -1.61 9.09
C LYS A 174 -13.59 -2.02 9.67
N ALA A 175 -12.85 -2.88 8.97
CA ALA A 175 -11.51 -3.29 9.38
C ALA A 175 -10.54 -2.11 9.39
N MET A 176 -10.64 -1.20 8.41
CA MET A 176 -9.82 0.00 8.34
C MET A 176 -10.08 0.97 9.51
N ALA A 177 -11.32 1.06 9.98
CA ALA A 177 -11.66 1.88 11.15
C ALA A 177 -10.94 1.42 12.43
N LEU A 178 -10.51 0.16 12.49
CA LEU A 178 -9.71 -0.40 13.59
C LEU A 178 -8.22 -0.04 13.48
N THR A 179 -7.73 0.39 12.31
CA THR A 179 -6.32 0.73 12.12
C THR A 179 -6.03 2.16 12.57
N LYS A 180 -4.87 2.35 13.22
CA LYS A 180 -4.42 3.69 13.62
C LYS A 180 -3.73 4.40 12.46
N PRO A 181 -3.76 5.74 12.39
CA PRO A 181 -2.91 6.51 11.51
C PRO A 181 -1.43 6.18 11.71
N VAL A 182 -0.62 6.32 10.65
CA VAL A 182 0.82 5.97 10.67
C VAL A 182 1.61 6.76 11.73
N ASP A 183 1.09 7.91 12.17
CA ASP A 183 1.75 8.82 13.13
C ASP A 183 1.57 8.42 14.61
N GLN A 184 0.87 7.31 14.91
CA GLN A 184 0.70 6.86 16.29
C GLN A 184 1.70 5.76 16.64
N THR A 185 2.51 6.00 17.67
CA THR A 185 3.51 5.06 18.21
C THR A 185 2.83 3.82 18.79
N GLY A 186 2.92 2.71 18.07
CA GLY A 186 2.55 1.37 18.55
C GLY A 186 3.78 0.66 19.14
N GLY A 187 3.58 -0.12 20.20
CA GLY A 187 4.62 -0.97 20.77
C GLY A 187 5.11 -2.06 19.80
N ARG A 188 6.28 -2.65 20.07
CA ARG A 188 6.85 -3.74 19.27
C ARG A 188 6.08 -5.03 19.51
N TYR A 189 5.32 -5.47 18.51
CA TYR A 189 4.65 -6.76 18.53
C TYR A 189 5.61 -7.88 18.09
N ARG A 190 5.55 -9.03 18.79
CA ARG A 190 6.24 -10.28 18.39
C ARG A 190 5.16 -11.30 18.04
N PRO A 191 5.02 -11.67 16.76
CA PRO A 191 4.05 -12.68 16.35
C PRO A 191 4.42 -14.07 16.86
N GLY A 192 3.44 -14.93 17.16
CA GLY A 192 3.65 -16.35 17.40
C GLY A 192 3.95 -17.12 16.11
N ASP A 193 4.49 -18.33 16.23
CA ASP A 193 4.97 -19.14 15.10
C ASP A 193 3.90 -19.44 14.05
N GLU A 194 2.66 -19.71 14.45
CA GLU A 194 1.52 -19.93 13.52
C GLU A 194 1.23 -18.68 12.67
N LEU A 195 1.41 -17.51 13.27
CA LEU A 195 1.20 -16.26 12.59
C LEU A 195 2.33 -15.94 11.62
N LEU A 196 3.56 -16.29 11.97
CA LEU A 196 4.70 -16.18 11.06
C LEU A 196 4.49 -17.06 9.84
N ALA A 197 4.07 -18.32 10.02
CA ALA A 197 3.74 -19.21 8.92
C ALA A 197 2.63 -18.66 8.01
N PHE A 198 1.58 -18.06 8.57
CA PHE A 198 0.54 -17.40 7.80
C PHE A 198 1.09 -16.22 6.99
N LEU A 199 1.96 -15.40 7.58
CA LEU A 199 2.55 -14.23 6.92
C LEU A 199 3.56 -14.62 5.82
N GLU A 200 4.28 -15.72 5.99
CA GLU A 200 5.22 -16.26 4.99
C GLU A 200 4.49 -16.83 3.77
N ALA A 201 3.24 -17.30 3.95
CA ALA A 201 2.37 -17.76 2.86
C ALA A 201 1.71 -16.59 2.06
N LEU A 202 1.88 -15.34 2.51
CA LEU A 202 1.38 -14.12 1.85
C LEU A 202 2.27 -13.68 0.67
#